data_bbb88cf7cd073e04814beb0c82f3c215
#
_entry.id   bbb88cf7cd073e04814beb0c82f3c215
#
_cell.length_a   1.000
_cell.length_b   1.000
_cell.length_c   1.000
_cell.angle_alpha   90.00
_cell.angle_beta   90.00
_cell.angle_gamma   90.00
#
_symmetry.space_group_name_H-M   'P 1'
#
loop_
_entity.id
_entity.type
_entity.pdbx_description
1 polymer ?
#
loop_
_entity_poly.entity_id
_entity_poly.type
_entity_poly.pdbx_seq_one_letter_code
_entity_poly.pdbx_strand_id
1 'polypeptide(L)'
;MERENRIIYDIAIVGAGPAGAVFARELGQARPELKILLIDGQSPDSAKPCGGLLAPDAQKLLARFDLVLPKSVLEDPQIFAVETIDLGRKLVRYYQRHYLNMDRYAFDRWLLSLAEPYVDICRGRCLEIGKDGEQFHLTVTHGEERKTLVARMIVGADGGGSVVRRTFFRPMAVQYMAIQQWFHNQGQRMPYYSCIFDPETSDSCSWTIHKGNYVLFGGAFRRQGCRQAFEAQKARLEAHLGNTFGQPVRTEACLVSSPRTLKDYCTGEGSVFLLGEAAGFISASSFEGLSSAMYSGKMLADAFAAGGNCDRIQRRYRKSTRSLRLKLRLKSVKRILLCNPFTRYLIMKSGIQSIRPYGKNK
;
A
#
# COMPACT_ATOMS: atom_id res chain seq x y z
N MET A 1 5.60 -23.63 38.83
CA MET A 1 5.60 -22.86 37.56
C MET A 1 4.73 -23.64 36.59
N GLU A 2 3.46 -23.24 36.51
CA GLU A 2 2.51 -23.81 35.55
C GLU A 2 3.01 -23.48 34.15
N ARG A 3 3.27 -24.52 33.35
CA ARG A 3 3.38 -24.36 31.90
C ARG A 3 1.99 -24.00 31.39
N GLU A 4 1.68 -22.69 31.31
CA GLU A 4 0.54 -22.23 30.52
C GLU A 4 0.60 -22.98 29.18
N ASN A 5 -0.48 -23.62 28.83
CA ASN A 5 -0.66 -24.39 27.59
C ASN A 5 -0.68 -23.37 26.41
N ARG A 6 0.51 -22.81 26.06
CA ARG A 6 0.64 -21.79 25.02
C ARG A 6 0.28 -22.42 23.68
N ILE A 7 -0.74 -21.85 23.04
CA ILE A 7 -1.13 -22.25 21.68
C ILE A 7 0.07 -21.95 20.77
N ILE A 8 0.52 -22.98 20.04
CA ILE A 8 1.52 -22.84 18.99
C ILE A 8 0.79 -22.79 17.65
N TYR A 9 0.90 -21.68 16.96
CA TYR A 9 0.34 -21.52 15.62
C TYR A 9 1.26 -22.15 14.56
N ASP A 10 0.68 -22.69 13.50
CA ASP A 10 1.47 -23.13 12.36
C ASP A 10 2.03 -21.93 11.60
N ILE A 11 1.22 -20.86 11.49
CA ILE A 11 1.60 -19.63 10.78
C ILE A 11 1.11 -18.42 11.58
N ALA A 12 2.02 -17.45 11.80
CA ALA A 12 1.63 -16.10 12.23
C ALA A 12 1.82 -15.10 11.09
N ILE A 13 0.75 -14.39 10.74
CA ILE A 13 0.73 -13.33 9.73
C ILE A 13 0.81 -12.00 10.47
N VAL A 14 1.87 -11.24 10.22
CA VAL A 14 2.05 -9.90 10.79
C VAL A 14 1.52 -8.86 9.82
N GLY A 15 0.37 -8.26 10.14
CA GLY A 15 -0.30 -7.23 9.34
C GLY A 15 -1.54 -7.72 8.61
N ALA A 16 -2.68 -7.11 8.94
CA ALA A 16 -4.03 -7.40 8.41
C ALA A 16 -4.45 -6.47 7.25
N GLY A 17 -3.51 -5.83 6.58
CA GLY A 17 -3.79 -5.10 5.35
C GLY A 17 -4.10 -6.04 4.17
N PRO A 18 -4.32 -5.51 2.95
CA PRO A 18 -4.79 -6.29 1.80
C PRO A 18 -3.95 -7.53 1.46
N ALA A 19 -2.65 -7.51 1.74
CA ALA A 19 -1.78 -8.68 1.51
C ALA A 19 -2.04 -9.80 2.52
N GLY A 20 -2.06 -9.46 3.81
CA GLY A 20 -2.27 -10.42 4.90
C GLY A 20 -3.70 -10.97 4.93
N ALA A 21 -4.70 -10.10 4.75
CA ALA A 21 -6.11 -10.51 4.74
C ALA A 21 -6.42 -11.47 3.57
N VAL A 22 -5.94 -11.16 2.34
CA VAL A 22 -6.11 -12.08 1.20
C VAL A 22 -5.38 -13.39 1.42
N PHE A 23 -4.13 -13.36 1.92
CA PHE A 23 -3.39 -14.59 2.20
C PHE A 23 -4.09 -15.44 3.27
N ALA A 24 -4.55 -14.82 4.36
CA ALA A 24 -5.27 -15.49 5.45
C ALA A 24 -6.55 -16.17 4.96
N ARG A 25 -7.38 -15.44 4.19
CA ARG A 25 -8.60 -15.97 3.60
C ARG A 25 -8.33 -17.16 2.68
N GLU A 26 -7.47 -16.96 1.69
CA GLU A 26 -7.20 -17.96 0.65
C GLU A 26 -6.55 -19.23 1.22
N LEU A 27 -5.62 -19.06 2.17
CA LEU A 27 -4.98 -20.21 2.81
C LEU A 27 -5.92 -20.92 3.77
N GLY A 28 -6.64 -20.18 4.62
CA GLY A 28 -7.56 -20.78 5.58
C GLY A 28 -8.69 -21.57 4.91
N GLN A 29 -9.17 -21.11 3.75
CA GLN A 29 -10.10 -21.88 2.93
C GLN A 29 -9.48 -23.15 2.33
N ALA A 30 -8.23 -23.07 1.85
CA ALA A 30 -7.57 -24.18 1.19
C ALA A 30 -6.98 -25.23 2.14
N ARG A 31 -6.66 -24.82 3.38
CA ARG A 31 -5.97 -25.64 4.39
C ARG A 31 -6.58 -25.39 5.79
N PRO A 32 -7.83 -25.81 6.01
CA PRO A 32 -8.57 -25.54 7.26
C PRO A 32 -7.96 -26.24 8.50
N GLU A 33 -7.07 -27.20 8.30
CA GLU A 33 -6.35 -27.89 9.38
C GLU A 33 -5.22 -27.04 9.99
N LEU A 34 -4.76 -25.97 9.31
CA LEU A 34 -3.70 -25.13 9.81
C LEU A 34 -4.21 -24.11 10.85
N LYS A 35 -3.53 -24.02 11.96
CA LYS A 35 -3.77 -22.97 12.96
C LYS A 35 -3.08 -21.68 12.52
N ILE A 36 -3.85 -20.75 11.99
CA ILE A 36 -3.36 -19.49 11.44
C ILE A 36 -3.72 -18.33 12.37
N LEU A 37 -2.72 -17.55 12.75
CA LEU A 37 -2.88 -16.30 13.49
C LEU A 37 -2.68 -15.11 12.57
N LEU A 38 -3.59 -14.14 12.59
CA LEU A 38 -3.46 -12.86 11.90
C LEU A 38 -3.37 -11.72 12.92
N ILE A 39 -2.25 -11.00 12.93
CA ILE A 39 -2.01 -9.87 13.83
C ILE A 39 -2.43 -8.58 13.14
N ASP A 40 -3.41 -7.90 13.72
CA ASP A 40 -3.98 -6.66 13.22
C ASP A 40 -3.64 -5.47 14.11
N GLY A 41 -2.69 -4.67 13.68
CA GLY A 41 -2.25 -3.46 14.36
C GLY A 41 -2.93 -2.18 13.90
N GLN A 42 -3.99 -2.27 13.07
CA GLN A 42 -4.71 -1.09 12.61
C GLN A 42 -5.82 -0.67 13.57
N SER A 43 -5.97 0.65 13.73
CA SER A 43 -7.13 1.29 14.37
C SER A 43 -7.63 2.41 13.45
N PRO A 44 -8.85 2.95 13.67
CA PRO A 44 -9.35 4.11 12.90
C PRO A 44 -8.39 5.28 12.90
N ASP A 45 -7.73 5.53 14.04
CA ASP A 45 -6.80 6.65 14.23
C ASP A 45 -5.40 6.39 13.65
N SER A 46 -5.07 5.12 13.38
CA SER A 46 -3.77 4.68 12.85
C SER A 46 -3.87 4.02 11.48
N ALA A 47 -4.94 4.30 10.74
CA ALA A 47 -5.10 3.82 9.38
C ALA A 47 -3.93 4.29 8.48
N LYS A 48 -3.46 3.42 7.60
CA LYS A 48 -2.35 3.77 6.69
C LYS A 48 -2.76 4.90 5.75
N PRO A 49 -2.04 6.03 5.73
CA PRO A 49 -2.26 7.10 4.75
C PRO A 49 -2.29 6.57 3.34
N CYS A 50 -3.34 6.86 2.61
CA CYS A 50 -3.53 6.41 1.25
C CYS A 50 -4.56 7.30 0.55
N GLY A 51 -4.35 7.59 -0.73
CA GLY A 51 -5.36 8.28 -1.54
C GLY A 51 -6.68 7.52 -1.69
N GLY A 52 -6.74 6.23 -1.31
CA GLY A 52 -7.97 5.44 -1.37
C GLY A 52 -8.51 5.30 -2.80
N LEU A 53 -7.63 5.13 -3.77
CA LEU A 53 -7.99 4.91 -5.17
C LEU A 53 -7.69 3.47 -5.59
N LEU A 54 -8.73 2.73 -5.96
CA LEU A 54 -8.61 1.37 -6.44
C LEU A 54 -8.39 1.36 -7.95
N ALA A 55 -7.14 1.15 -8.36
CA ALA A 55 -6.72 1.14 -9.75
C ALA A 55 -7.33 -0.05 -10.54
N PRO A 56 -7.46 0.03 -11.89
CA PRO A 56 -8.01 -1.03 -12.72
C PRO A 56 -7.37 -2.42 -12.50
N ASP A 57 -6.06 -2.46 -12.22
CA ASP A 57 -5.36 -3.72 -11.89
C ASP A 57 -5.91 -4.37 -10.60
N ALA A 58 -6.29 -3.58 -9.61
CA ALA A 58 -6.85 -4.08 -8.36
C ALA A 58 -8.33 -4.46 -8.52
N GLN A 59 -9.10 -3.68 -9.29
CA GLN A 59 -10.48 -4.02 -9.66
C GLN A 59 -10.54 -5.38 -10.38
N LYS A 60 -9.63 -5.61 -11.34
CA LYS A 60 -9.49 -6.90 -12.03
C LYS A 60 -9.22 -8.06 -11.05
N LEU A 61 -8.44 -7.84 -9.99
CA LEU A 61 -8.17 -8.88 -9.00
C LEU A 61 -9.40 -9.19 -8.15
N LEU A 62 -10.18 -8.19 -7.74
CA LEU A 62 -11.44 -8.43 -7.03
C LEU A 62 -12.38 -9.31 -7.86
N ALA A 63 -12.52 -9.00 -9.15
CA ALA A 63 -13.32 -9.84 -10.08
C ALA A 63 -12.76 -11.27 -10.20
N ARG A 64 -11.42 -11.44 -10.21
CA ARG A 64 -10.79 -12.78 -10.23
C ARG A 64 -10.92 -13.56 -8.93
N PHE A 65 -11.13 -12.87 -7.81
CA PHE A 65 -11.43 -13.47 -6.52
C PHE A 65 -12.92 -13.73 -6.32
N ASP A 66 -13.74 -13.41 -7.31
CA ASP A 66 -15.20 -13.44 -7.20
C ASP A 66 -15.73 -12.62 -6.01
N LEU A 67 -15.13 -11.45 -5.82
CA LEU A 67 -15.45 -10.53 -4.72
C LEU A 67 -16.26 -9.34 -5.22
N VAL A 68 -17.41 -9.13 -4.60
CA VAL A 68 -18.27 -7.96 -4.83
C VAL A 68 -17.93 -6.88 -3.80
N LEU A 69 -17.44 -5.73 -4.27
CA LEU A 69 -17.10 -4.61 -3.42
C LEU A 69 -18.38 -3.97 -2.83
N PRO A 70 -18.54 -3.90 -1.50
CA PRO A 70 -19.74 -3.33 -0.90
C PRO A 70 -19.78 -1.81 -1.09
N LYS A 71 -20.99 -1.26 -1.21
CA LYS A 71 -21.22 0.18 -1.36
C LYS A 71 -20.63 0.99 -0.20
N SER A 72 -20.64 0.44 1.00
CA SER A 72 -20.08 1.08 2.22
C SER A 72 -18.58 1.37 2.17
N VAL A 73 -17.87 0.78 1.21
CA VAL A 73 -16.44 1.04 0.99
C VAL A 73 -16.22 2.20 0.02
N LEU A 74 -17.22 2.54 -0.80
CA LEU A 74 -17.09 3.56 -1.84
C LEU A 74 -17.23 4.97 -1.27
N GLU A 75 -16.50 5.90 -1.89
CA GLU A 75 -16.50 7.33 -1.60
C GLU A 75 -16.86 8.15 -2.84
N ASP A 76 -17.49 9.31 -2.65
CA ASP A 76 -17.79 10.25 -3.72
C ASP A 76 -16.68 11.33 -3.84
N PRO A 77 -16.47 11.86 -5.05
CA PRO A 77 -16.95 11.41 -6.36
C PRO A 77 -16.13 10.22 -6.90
N GLN A 78 -16.69 9.47 -7.83
CA GLN A 78 -15.91 8.49 -8.59
C GLN A 78 -14.97 9.20 -9.58
N ILE A 79 -13.83 8.58 -9.87
CA ILE A 79 -12.72 9.21 -10.60
C ILE A 79 -12.62 8.61 -12.02
N PHE A 80 -12.81 9.46 -13.03
CA PHE A 80 -12.81 9.04 -14.45
C PHE A 80 -11.57 9.50 -15.22
N ALA A 81 -10.80 10.44 -14.67
CA ALA A 81 -9.59 10.95 -15.30
C ALA A 81 -8.52 11.34 -14.27
N VAL A 82 -7.30 11.47 -14.74
CA VAL A 82 -6.16 11.99 -14.00
C VAL A 82 -5.77 13.33 -14.57
N GLU A 83 -5.76 14.36 -13.74
CA GLU A 83 -5.13 15.63 -14.02
C GLU A 83 -3.65 15.54 -13.66
N THR A 84 -2.75 15.68 -14.62
CA THR A 84 -1.31 15.73 -14.35
C THR A 84 -0.83 17.17 -14.38
N ILE A 85 -0.25 17.63 -13.27
CA ILE A 85 0.26 18.98 -13.08
C ILE A 85 1.77 18.94 -12.95
N ASP A 86 2.48 19.67 -13.79
CA ASP A 86 3.91 20.01 -13.62
C ASP A 86 4.00 21.45 -13.12
N LEU A 87 4.22 21.64 -11.81
CA LEU A 87 4.29 22.97 -11.20
C LEU A 87 5.49 23.77 -11.70
N GLY A 88 6.64 23.11 -11.93
CA GLY A 88 7.84 23.78 -12.42
C GLY A 88 7.71 24.33 -13.85
N ARG A 89 6.88 23.69 -14.68
CA ARG A 89 6.64 24.08 -16.08
C ARG A 89 5.27 24.72 -16.31
N LYS A 90 4.44 24.83 -15.28
CA LYS A 90 3.05 25.34 -15.33
C LYS A 90 2.23 24.63 -16.42
N LEU A 91 2.43 23.30 -16.57
CA LEU A 91 1.80 22.51 -17.62
C LEU A 91 0.78 21.53 -16.99
N VAL A 92 -0.44 21.54 -17.53
CA VAL A 92 -1.53 20.64 -17.10
C VAL A 92 -1.97 19.78 -18.28
N ARG A 93 -2.23 18.49 -18.01
CA ARG A 93 -2.79 17.53 -18.98
C ARG A 93 -3.75 16.58 -18.29
N TYR A 94 -4.76 16.15 -19.03
CA TYR A 94 -5.75 15.20 -18.54
C TYR A 94 -5.62 13.90 -19.31
N TYR A 95 -5.76 12.77 -18.57
CA TYR A 95 -5.68 11.42 -19.13
C TYR A 95 -6.85 10.61 -18.65
N GLN A 96 -7.50 9.89 -19.54
CA GLN A 96 -8.57 8.99 -19.15
C GLN A 96 -7.98 7.81 -18.36
N ARG A 97 -8.45 7.68 -17.13
CA ARG A 97 -8.17 6.54 -16.27
C ARG A 97 -9.16 6.53 -15.13
N HIS A 98 -9.92 5.48 -15.01
CA HIS A 98 -10.91 5.37 -13.95
C HIS A 98 -10.35 4.64 -12.73
N TYR A 99 -10.66 5.20 -11.59
CA TYR A 99 -10.40 4.61 -10.29
C TYR A 99 -11.71 4.53 -9.52
N LEU A 100 -11.92 3.45 -8.79
CA LEU A 100 -12.94 3.47 -7.74
C LEU A 100 -12.38 4.25 -6.56
N ASN A 101 -13.04 5.34 -6.21
CA ASN A 101 -12.75 6.13 -5.03
C ASN A 101 -13.36 5.42 -3.82
N MET A 102 -12.57 5.19 -2.79
CA MET A 102 -12.97 4.37 -1.64
C MET A 102 -12.35 4.85 -0.33
N ASP A 103 -13.01 4.56 0.77
CA ASP A 103 -12.41 4.62 2.10
C ASP A 103 -11.42 3.45 2.26
N ARG A 104 -10.17 3.80 2.49
CA ARG A 104 -9.11 2.79 2.59
C ARG A 104 -9.24 1.94 3.85
N TYR A 105 -9.64 2.54 4.96
CA TYR A 105 -9.83 1.79 6.20
C TYR A 105 -11.02 0.83 6.09
N ALA A 106 -12.16 1.29 5.56
CA ALA A 106 -13.31 0.45 5.30
C ALA A 106 -12.99 -0.71 4.34
N PHE A 107 -12.17 -0.45 3.30
CA PHE A 107 -11.71 -1.50 2.38
C PHE A 107 -10.86 -2.56 3.08
N ASP A 108 -9.90 -2.14 3.92
CA ASP A 108 -9.04 -3.07 4.66
C ASP A 108 -9.86 -3.89 5.67
N ARG A 109 -10.85 -3.26 6.37
CA ARG A 109 -11.78 -3.96 7.28
C ARG A 109 -12.67 -4.95 6.56
N TRP A 110 -13.18 -4.59 5.40
CA TRP A 110 -13.96 -5.50 4.56
C TRP A 110 -13.12 -6.73 4.13
N LEU A 111 -11.90 -6.54 3.66
CA LEU A 111 -11.04 -7.68 3.33
C LEU A 111 -10.73 -8.56 4.54
N LEU A 112 -10.52 -7.94 5.71
CA LEU A 112 -10.30 -8.68 6.95
C LEU A 112 -11.52 -9.51 7.33
N SER A 113 -12.74 -8.96 7.27
CA SER A 113 -13.96 -9.67 7.60
C SER A 113 -14.17 -10.94 6.75
N LEU A 114 -13.64 -10.94 5.53
CA LEU A 114 -13.66 -12.14 4.68
C LEU A 114 -12.66 -13.22 5.12
N ALA A 115 -11.66 -12.87 5.92
CA ALA A 115 -10.67 -13.80 6.46
C ALA A 115 -11.05 -14.32 7.86
N GLU A 116 -11.80 -13.53 8.64
CA GLU A 116 -12.19 -13.85 10.02
C GLU A 116 -12.74 -15.27 10.24
N PRO A 117 -13.56 -15.86 9.35
CA PRO A 117 -14.07 -17.22 9.55
C PRO A 117 -13.02 -18.33 9.52
N TYR A 118 -11.79 -18.03 9.09
CA TYR A 118 -10.77 -19.04 8.78
C TYR A 118 -9.52 -18.93 9.63
N VAL A 119 -9.35 -17.86 10.42
CA VAL A 119 -8.11 -17.57 11.16
C VAL A 119 -8.39 -16.93 12.51
N ASP A 120 -7.50 -17.14 13.46
CA ASP A 120 -7.55 -16.41 14.73
C ASP A 120 -7.00 -14.99 14.53
N ILE A 121 -7.69 -13.98 15.05
CA ILE A 121 -7.26 -12.59 14.97
C ILE A 121 -6.76 -12.11 16.33
N CYS A 122 -5.52 -11.62 16.35
CA CYS A 122 -4.96 -10.90 17.48
C CYS A 122 -4.94 -9.40 17.16
N ARG A 123 -5.77 -8.61 17.85
CA ARG A 123 -5.70 -7.15 17.81
C ARG A 123 -4.45 -6.69 18.53
N GLY A 124 -3.63 -5.90 17.87
CA GLY A 124 -2.42 -5.36 18.44
C GLY A 124 -1.28 -5.22 17.45
N ARG A 125 -0.25 -4.51 17.87
CA ARG A 125 0.94 -4.25 17.05
C ARG A 125 2.08 -5.19 17.42
N CYS A 126 2.60 -5.91 16.45
CA CYS A 126 3.82 -6.70 16.62
C CYS A 126 5.03 -5.74 16.72
N LEU A 127 5.75 -5.79 17.84
CA LEU A 127 6.92 -4.95 18.10
C LEU A 127 8.22 -5.67 17.77
N GLU A 128 8.34 -6.92 18.20
CA GLU A 128 9.56 -7.71 18.11
C GLU A 128 9.24 -9.16 17.75
N ILE A 129 10.20 -9.80 17.09
CA ILE A 129 10.13 -11.20 16.73
C ILE A 129 11.48 -11.83 17.04
N GLY A 130 11.50 -12.75 17.98
CA GLY A 130 12.63 -13.62 18.29
C GLY A 130 12.47 -14.99 17.65
N LYS A 131 13.56 -15.71 17.46
CA LYS A 131 13.58 -17.11 17.02
C LYS A 131 14.30 -17.95 18.06
N ASP A 132 13.67 -19.02 18.51
CA ASP A 132 14.22 -20.02 19.40
C ASP A 132 14.00 -21.41 18.82
N GLY A 133 15.09 -22.07 18.42
CA GLY A 133 15.01 -23.33 17.66
C GLY A 133 14.21 -23.18 16.38
N GLU A 134 13.13 -23.96 16.28
CA GLU A 134 12.20 -23.94 15.15
C GLU A 134 10.98 -23.03 15.36
N GLN A 135 10.88 -22.34 16.49
CA GLN A 135 9.76 -21.51 16.85
C GLN A 135 10.11 -20.02 16.82
N PHE A 136 9.12 -19.21 16.50
CA PHE A 136 9.18 -17.76 16.56
C PHE A 136 8.33 -17.27 17.72
N HIS A 137 8.87 -16.33 18.48
CA HIS A 137 8.20 -15.65 19.57
C HIS A 137 7.90 -14.21 19.15
N LEU A 138 6.62 -13.88 19.07
CA LEU A 138 6.17 -12.54 18.66
C LEU A 138 5.67 -11.77 19.89
N THR A 139 6.27 -10.61 20.16
CA THR A 139 5.78 -9.68 21.18
C THR A 139 4.77 -8.74 20.53
N VAL A 140 3.50 -8.87 20.95
CA VAL A 140 2.40 -8.05 20.46
C VAL A 140 1.86 -7.17 21.58
N THR A 141 1.61 -5.89 21.28
CA THR A 141 1.01 -4.93 22.22
C THR A 141 -0.37 -4.48 21.76
N HIS A 142 -1.30 -4.37 22.73
CA HIS A 142 -2.60 -3.75 22.55
C HIS A 142 -2.85 -2.80 23.72
N GLY A 143 -2.74 -1.50 23.49
CA GLY A 143 -2.63 -0.53 24.58
C GLY A 143 -1.38 -0.80 25.43
N GLU A 144 -1.55 -0.94 26.73
CA GLU A 144 -0.48 -1.25 27.69
C GLU A 144 -0.19 -2.76 27.83
N GLU A 145 -1.10 -3.60 27.35
CA GLU A 145 -0.93 -5.05 27.43
C GLU A 145 0.12 -5.56 26.44
N ARG A 146 0.97 -6.46 26.91
CA ARG A 146 1.93 -7.21 26.08
C ARG A 146 1.64 -8.69 26.14
N LYS A 147 1.61 -9.31 24.95
CA LYS A 147 1.41 -10.76 24.79
C LYS A 147 2.57 -11.35 24.00
N THR A 148 3.02 -12.53 24.38
CA THR A 148 3.96 -13.34 23.59
C THR A 148 3.19 -14.46 22.92
N LEU A 149 3.21 -14.47 21.58
CA LEU A 149 2.58 -15.47 20.73
C LEU A 149 3.66 -16.32 20.07
N VAL A 150 3.36 -17.59 19.84
CA VAL A 150 4.35 -18.56 19.32
C VAL A 150 3.85 -19.14 18.00
N ALA A 151 4.73 -19.20 17.00
CA ALA A 151 4.41 -19.78 15.70
C ALA A 151 5.61 -20.53 15.10
N ARG A 152 5.34 -21.49 14.20
CA ARG A 152 6.37 -22.23 13.46
C ARG A 152 6.83 -21.50 12.21
N MET A 153 5.98 -20.69 11.61
CA MET A 153 6.27 -19.92 10.40
C MET A 153 5.77 -18.48 10.55
N ILE A 154 6.48 -17.54 9.93
CA ILE A 154 6.13 -16.12 9.93
C ILE A 154 5.84 -15.65 8.52
N VAL A 155 4.78 -14.86 8.36
CA VAL A 155 4.44 -14.14 7.13
C VAL A 155 4.38 -12.66 7.42
N GLY A 156 5.34 -11.89 6.91
CA GLY A 156 5.36 -10.43 7.02
C GLY A 156 4.51 -9.77 5.94
N ALA A 157 3.39 -9.19 6.36
CA ALA A 157 2.47 -8.41 5.54
C ALA A 157 2.29 -6.98 6.09
N ASP A 158 3.26 -6.50 6.86
CA ASP A 158 3.27 -5.32 7.73
C ASP A 158 3.79 -4.05 7.04
N GLY A 159 3.77 -4.04 5.72
CA GLY A 159 3.93 -2.84 4.90
C GLY A 159 5.36 -2.29 4.84
N GLY A 160 5.48 -0.96 4.56
CA GLY A 160 6.77 -0.30 4.33
C GLY A 160 7.67 -0.23 5.56
N GLY A 161 7.08 -0.24 6.75
CA GLY A 161 7.79 -0.26 8.03
C GLY A 161 7.99 -1.67 8.60
N SER A 162 7.93 -2.71 7.79
CA SER A 162 7.91 -4.12 8.19
C SER A 162 8.93 -4.47 9.28
N VAL A 163 8.43 -4.94 10.43
CA VAL A 163 9.27 -5.50 11.50
C VAL A 163 9.85 -6.84 11.06
N VAL A 164 9.05 -7.67 10.37
CA VAL A 164 9.51 -8.97 9.88
C VAL A 164 10.69 -8.81 8.93
N ARG A 165 10.58 -7.90 7.96
CA ARG A 165 11.67 -7.64 7.02
C ARG A 165 12.93 -7.14 7.71
N ARG A 166 12.80 -6.19 8.64
CA ARG A 166 13.97 -5.62 9.35
C ARG A 166 14.67 -6.62 10.26
N THR A 167 13.90 -7.56 10.82
CA THR A 167 14.46 -8.58 11.72
C THR A 167 15.23 -9.66 10.96
N PHE A 168 14.72 -10.14 9.82
CA PHE A 168 15.27 -11.32 9.15
C PHE A 168 15.96 -11.04 7.83
N PHE A 169 15.75 -9.87 7.23
CA PHE A 169 16.25 -9.56 5.89
C PHE A 169 16.81 -8.15 5.82
N ARG A 170 17.46 -7.87 4.70
CA ARG A 170 17.95 -6.52 4.38
C ARG A 170 16.77 -5.53 4.36
N PRO A 171 16.88 -4.41 5.09
CA PRO A 171 15.88 -3.33 5.00
C PRO A 171 15.72 -2.80 3.58
N MET A 172 14.59 -2.15 3.30
CA MET A 172 14.36 -1.47 2.03
C MET A 172 15.35 -0.31 1.87
N ALA A 173 16.07 -0.30 0.75
CA ALA A 173 17.14 0.67 0.51
C ALA A 173 16.63 2.11 0.35
N VAL A 174 15.48 2.28 -0.29
CA VAL A 174 14.88 3.61 -0.52
C VAL A 174 13.44 3.65 -0.02
N GLN A 175 13.22 4.58 0.89
CA GLN A 175 11.90 4.87 1.47
C GLN A 175 11.66 6.38 1.45
N TYR A 176 10.40 6.74 1.29
CA TYR A 176 9.88 8.10 1.42
C TYR A 176 8.99 8.20 2.64
N MET A 177 8.79 9.42 3.13
CA MET A 177 7.69 9.75 4.01
C MET A 177 6.52 10.18 3.14
N ALA A 178 5.45 9.41 3.13
CA ALA A 178 4.18 9.84 2.60
C ALA A 178 3.47 10.67 3.66
N ILE A 179 3.12 11.91 3.34
CA ILE A 179 2.38 12.82 4.20
C ILE A 179 1.09 13.19 3.50
N GLN A 180 -0.02 13.21 4.22
CA GLN A 180 -1.34 13.54 3.70
C GLN A 180 -2.11 14.37 4.70
N GLN A 181 -2.76 15.43 4.21
CA GLN A 181 -3.67 16.29 4.98
C GLN A 181 -5.06 16.27 4.35
N TRP A 182 -6.07 16.36 5.21
CA TRP A 182 -7.48 16.43 4.85
C TRP A 182 -7.99 17.83 5.13
N PHE A 183 -8.73 18.39 4.20
CA PHE A 183 -9.30 19.73 4.29
C PHE A 183 -10.79 19.67 3.99
N HIS A 184 -11.59 20.56 4.58
CA HIS A 184 -12.98 20.70 4.18
C HIS A 184 -13.09 21.13 2.72
N ASN A 185 -13.94 20.44 1.96
CA ASN A 185 -14.23 20.79 0.58
C ASN A 185 -15.11 22.05 0.51
N GLN A 186 -14.65 23.07 -0.20
CA GLN A 186 -15.38 24.33 -0.38
C GLN A 186 -16.43 24.27 -1.51
N GLY A 187 -17.02 23.11 -1.78
CA GLY A 187 -18.11 22.94 -2.74
C GLY A 187 -17.69 22.52 -4.15
N GLN A 188 -16.41 22.37 -4.42
CA GLN A 188 -15.94 21.90 -5.73
C GLN A 188 -15.88 20.38 -5.76
N ARG A 189 -16.55 19.75 -6.73
CA ARG A 189 -16.42 18.32 -7.01
C ARG A 189 -15.77 18.14 -8.37
N MET A 190 -14.65 17.41 -8.41
CA MET A 190 -13.90 17.14 -9.63
C MET A 190 -13.95 15.66 -9.97
N PRO A 191 -14.21 15.25 -11.23
CA PRO A 191 -14.26 13.85 -11.66
C PRO A 191 -12.87 13.24 -11.87
N TYR A 192 -11.83 13.90 -11.40
CA TYR A 192 -10.44 13.48 -11.52
C TYR A 192 -9.68 13.71 -10.23
N TYR A 193 -8.62 12.96 -10.02
CA TYR A 193 -7.60 13.31 -9.04
C TYR A 193 -6.42 13.98 -9.75
N SER A 194 -5.70 14.86 -9.06
CA SER A 194 -4.52 15.49 -9.60
C SER A 194 -3.26 14.69 -9.19
N CYS A 195 -2.42 14.36 -10.16
CA CYS A 195 -1.07 13.84 -9.97
C CYS A 195 -0.08 14.98 -10.20
N ILE A 196 0.63 15.39 -9.15
CA ILE A 196 1.40 16.64 -9.11
C ILE A 196 2.87 16.30 -9.09
N PHE A 197 3.65 16.98 -9.94
CA PHE A 197 5.11 16.91 -9.96
C PHE A 197 5.68 18.31 -9.70
N ASP A 198 6.56 18.38 -8.70
CA ASP A 198 7.29 19.59 -8.36
C ASP A 198 8.74 19.26 -7.99
N PRO A 199 9.68 19.42 -8.92
CA PRO A 199 11.08 19.05 -8.70
C PRO A 199 11.79 19.90 -7.64
N GLU A 200 11.23 21.04 -7.24
CA GLU A 200 11.79 21.89 -6.19
C GLU A 200 11.53 21.31 -4.80
N THR A 201 10.48 20.51 -4.63
CA THR A 201 10.06 19.99 -3.33
C THR A 201 10.17 18.47 -3.22
N SER A 202 10.00 17.74 -4.32
CA SER A 202 10.08 16.28 -4.32
C SER A 202 10.57 15.69 -5.64
N ASP A 203 11.36 14.62 -5.57
CA ASP A 203 11.71 13.77 -6.70
C ASP A 203 10.66 12.65 -6.95
N SER A 204 9.45 12.83 -6.44
CA SER A 204 8.33 11.92 -6.57
C SER A 204 7.03 12.66 -6.91
N CYS A 205 5.89 11.97 -6.87
CA CYS A 205 4.59 12.58 -7.13
C CYS A 205 3.83 12.88 -5.83
N SER A 206 2.94 13.87 -5.95
CA SER A 206 1.95 14.23 -4.96
C SER A 206 0.55 14.15 -5.58
N TRP A 207 -0.48 14.27 -4.79
CA TRP A 207 -1.86 14.10 -5.26
C TRP A 207 -2.83 15.01 -4.52
N THR A 208 -3.92 15.40 -5.23
CA THR A 208 -5.15 15.88 -4.60
C THR A 208 -6.30 14.98 -5.00
N ILE A 209 -7.16 14.64 -4.04
CA ILE A 209 -8.28 13.72 -4.24
C ILE A 209 -9.48 14.24 -3.46
N HIS A 210 -10.64 14.31 -4.11
CA HIS A 210 -11.91 14.62 -3.45
C HIS A 210 -12.48 13.36 -2.81
N LYS A 211 -12.95 13.48 -1.55
CA LYS A 211 -13.59 12.40 -0.79
C LYS A 211 -14.73 12.96 0.05
N GLY A 212 -15.96 12.75 -0.43
CA GLY A 212 -17.15 13.27 0.24
C GLY A 212 -17.04 14.77 0.46
N ASN A 213 -17.04 15.18 1.73
CA ASN A 213 -16.94 16.57 2.15
C ASN A 213 -15.49 17.06 2.32
N TYR A 214 -14.50 16.28 1.87
CA TYR A 214 -13.10 16.60 2.06
C TYR A 214 -12.34 16.63 0.73
N VAL A 215 -11.23 17.35 0.75
CA VAL A 215 -10.16 17.30 -0.24
C VAL A 215 -8.89 16.82 0.48
N LEU A 216 -8.26 15.83 -0.08
CA LEU A 216 -6.96 15.36 0.37
C LEU A 216 -5.87 16.05 -0.47
N PHE A 217 -4.85 16.56 0.19
CA PHE A 217 -3.55 16.82 -0.42
C PHE A 217 -2.51 15.91 0.24
N GLY A 218 -1.76 15.19 -0.57
CA GLY A 218 -0.72 14.30 -0.08
C GLY A 218 0.43 14.19 -1.06
N GLY A 219 1.56 13.68 -0.58
CA GLY A 219 2.75 13.47 -1.40
C GLY A 219 3.77 12.58 -0.72
N ALA A 220 4.75 12.14 -1.50
CA ALA A 220 5.87 11.37 -1.00
C ALA A 220 7.16 12.20 -1.06
N PHE A 221 7.81 12.37 0.09
CA PHE A 221 8.96 13.23 0.29
C PHE A 221 10.14 12.44 0.85
N ARG A 222 11.36 12.89 0.62
CA ARG A 222 12.54 12.31 1.25
C ARG A 222 12.42 12.46 2.78
N ARG A 223 12.87 11.46 3.53
CA ARG A 223 12.68 11.42 5.00
C ARG A 223 13.20 12.67 5.71
N GLN A 224 14.38 13.15 5.31
CA GLN A 224 14.96 14.38 5.86
C GLN A 224 14.24 15.60 5.27
N GLY A 225 13.76 16.51 6.12
CA GLY A 225 13.05 17.72 5.71
C GLY A 225 11.66 17.47 5.08
N CYS A 226 11.08 16.28 5.26
CA CYS A 226 9.83 15.89 4.59
C CYS A 226 8.66 16.84 4.89
N ARG A 227 8.52 17.31 6.13
CA ARG A 227 7.44 18.23 6.51
C ARG A 227 7.60 19.59 5.85
N GLN A 228 8.81 20.14 5.85
CA GLN A 228 9.10 21.42 5.20
C GLN A 228 8.83 21.34 3.69
N ALA A 229 9.31 20.27 3.04
CA ALA A 229 9.05 20.04 1.62
C ALA A 229 7.56 19.89 1.29
N PHE A 230 6.80 19.21 2.16
CA PHE A 230 5.35 19.06 2.04
C PHE A 230 4.63 20.41 2.12
N GLU A 231 4.93 21.25 3.12
CA GLU A 231 4.29 22.57 3.29
C GLU A 231 4.68 23.52 2.15
N ALA A 232 5.94 23.49 1.72
CA ALA A 232 6.38 24.28 0.56
C ALA A 232 5.64 23.88 -0.72
N GLN A 233 5.46 22.58 -0.97
CA GLN A 233 4.72 22.11 -2.14
C GLN A 233 3.24 22.48 -2.07
N LYS A 234 2.63 22.40 -0.88
CA LYS A 234 1.23 22.82 -0.67
C LYS A 234 1.04 24.28 -1.05
N ALA A 235 1.89 25.18 -0.53
CA ALA A 235 1.82 26.60 -0.84
C ALA A 235 2.01 26.89 -2.34
N ARG A 236 2.91 26.18 -3.01
CA ARG A 236 3.11 26.30 -4.47
C ARG A 236 1.90 25.82 -5.27
N LEU A 237 1.26 24.75 -4.81
CA LEU A 237 0.04 24.24 -5.42
C LEU A 237 -1.13 25.22 -5.23
N GLU A 238 -1.31 25.77 -4.03
CA GLU A 238 -2.31 26.81 -3.73
C GLU A 238 -2.14 28.03 -4.64
N ALA A 239 -0.91 28.51 -4.80
CA ALA A 239 -0.59 29.60 -5.72
C ALA A 239 -0.90 29.25 -7.19
N HIS A 240 -0.69 28.01 -7.61
CA HIS A 240 -1.03 27.51 -8.95
C HIS A 240 -2.54 27.42 -9.18
N LEU A 241 -3.30 26.98 -8.17
CA LEU A 241 -4.75 26.83 -8.23
C LEU A 241 -5.50 28.17 -8.04
N GLY A 242 -4.86 29.19 -7.48
CA GLY A 242 -5.47 30.48 -7.13
C GLY A 242 -6.42 30.40 -5.94
N ASN A 243 -6.32 29.37 -5.11
CA ASN A 243 -7.11 29.18 -3.89
C ASN A 243 -6.28 28.52 -2.79
N THR A 244 -6.77 28.53 -1.55
CA THR A 244 -6.13 27.88 -0.40
C THR A 244 -6.91 26.68 0.06
N PHE A 245 -6.21 25.67 0.60
CA PHE A 245 -6.85 24.51 1.23
C PHE A 245 -7.46 24.85 2.60
N GLY A 246 -6.95 25.88 3.27
CA GLY A 246 -7.33 26.23 4.64
C GLY A 246 -6.63 25.40 5.70
N GLN A 247 -7.26 25.30 6.89
CA GLN A 247 -6.70 24.52 8.00
C GLN A 247 -6.96 23.03 7.82
N PRO A 248 -5.97 22.16 8.02
CA PRO A 248 -6.16 20.72 7.93
C PRO A 248 -6.96 20.20 9.12
N VAL A 249 -7.99 19.39 8.87
CA VAL A 249 -8.76 18.70 9.91
C VAL A 249 -8.04 17.42 10.39
N ARG A 250 -7.15 16.88 9.56
CA ARG A 250 -6.40 15.65 9.87
C ARG A 250 -5.08 15.65 9.12
N THR A 251 -4.01 15.20 9.78
CA THR A 251 -2.70 14.98 9.17
C THR A 251 -2.23 13.56 9.46
N GLU A 252 -1.79 12.87 8.43
CA GLU A 252 -1.34 11.48 8.49
C GLU A 252 0.03 11.36 7.82
N ALA A 253 0.85 10.44 8.34
CA ALA A 253 2.13 10.13 7.71
C ALA A 253 2.51 8.64 7.87
N CYS A 254 3.17 8.09 6.84
CA CYS A 254 3.73 6.75 6.93
C CYS A 254 4.97 6.60 6.06
N LEU A 255 5.81 5.60 6.38
CA LEU A 255 6.87 5.16 5.48
C LEU A 255 6.27 4.43 4.28
N VAL A 256 6.76 4.77 3.09
CA VAL A 256 6.43 4.09 1.84
C VAL A 256 7.70 3.68 1.11
N SER A 257 7.72 2.44 0.63
CA SER A 257 8.88 1.85 -0.04
C SER A 257 8.94 2.24 -1.51
N SER A 258 10.16 2.47 -2.02
CA SER A 258 10.40 2.76 -3.44
C SER A 258 11.48 1.80 -3.99
N PRO A 259 11.11 0.57 -4.36
CA PRO A 259 12.06 -0.41 -4.87
C PRO A 259 12.67 0.05 -6.20
N ARG A 260 14.00 0.01 -6.29
CA ARG A 260 14.76 0.49 -7.46
C ARG A 260 15.53 -0.59 -8.18
N THR A 261 15.83 -1.67 -7.48
CA THR A 261 16.63 -2.80 -8.00
C THR A 261 15.92 -4.12 -7.77
N LEU A 262 16.37 -5.18 -8.44
CA LEU A 262 15.85 -6.52 -8.20
C LEU A 262 16.13 -7.03 -6.79
N LYS A 263 17.17 -6.52 -6.13
CA LYS A 263 17.55 -6.87 -4.75
C LYS A 263 16.56 -6.29 -3.71
N ASP A 264 15.73 -5.33 -4.09
CA ASP A 264 14.71 -4.74 -3.21
C ASP A 264 13.48 -5.67 -3.06
N TYR A 265 13.30 -6.62 -3.98
CA TYR A 265 12.23 -7.60 -3.90
C TYR A 265 12.70 -8.83 -3.12
N CYS A 266 12.10 -9.08 -1.96
CA CYS A 266 12.38 -10.21 -1.10
C CYS A 266 11.10 -11.00 -0.83
N THR A 267 11.06 -12.26 -1.22
CA THR A 267 9.92 -13.15 -0.97
C THR A 267 10.03 -13.92 0.34
N GLY A 268 11.16 -13.80 1.03
CA GLY A 268 11.48 -14.53 2.24
C GLY A 268 12.51 -15.66 2.01
N GLU A 269 12.82 -16.37 3.09
CA GLU A 269 13.74 -17.52 3.14
C GLU A 269 13.34 -18.45 4.29
N GLY A 270 13.53 -19.77 4.11
CA GLY A 270 13.19 -20.77 5.12
C GLY A 270 11.72 -20.67 5.53
N SER A 271 11.47 -20.56 6.82
CA SER A 271 10.12 -20.43 7.42
C SER A 271 9.61 -18.99 7.57
N VAL A 272 10.30 -18.01 6.99
CA VAL A 272 9.88 -16.60 6.99
C VAL A 272 9.57 -16.15 5.57
N PHE A 273 8.34 -15.65 5.35
CA PHE A 273 7.82 -15.19 4.06
C PHE A 273 7.48 -13.70 4.11
N LEU A 274 7.54 -13.01 2.97
CA LEU A 274 7.16 -11.61 2.86
C LEU A 274 6.11 -11.39 1.77
N LEU A 275 5.11 -10.54 2.05
CA LEU A 275 4.01 -10.18 1.16
C LEU A 275 3.94 -8.67 0.93
N GLY A 276 3.29 -8.27 -0.14
CA GLY A 276 2.95 -6.89 -0.41
C GLY A 276 4.16 -5.97 -0.34
N GLU A 277 4.00 -4.83 0.33
CA GLU A 277 5.05 -3.83 0.43
C GLU A 277 6.24 -4.28 1.30
N ALA A 278 6.02 -5.16 2.28
CA ALA A 278 7.12 -5.78 3.04
C ALA A 278 8.05 -6.58 2.13
N ALA A 279 7.52 -7.25 1.09
CA ALA A 279 8.28 -7.90 0.05
C ALA A 279 8.86 -6.94 -1.01
N GLY A 280 8.56 -5.65 -0.94
CA GLY A 280 8.90 -4.65 -1.95
C GLY A 280 7.89 -4.58 -3.11
N PHE A 281 6.73 -5.21 -3.02
CA PHE A 281 5.75 -5.26 -4.11
C PHE A 281 4.86 -4.01 -4.14
N ILE A 282 5.46 -2.91 -4.51
CA ILE A 282 4.83 -1.59 -4.69
C ILE A 282 5.42 -0.90 -5.92
N SER A 283 4.61 -0.09 -6.59
CA SER A 283 5.06 0.72 -7.73
C SER A 283 5.95 1.87 -7.26
N ALA A 284 7.19 1.92 -7.71
CA ALA A 284 8.10 3.04 -7.41
C ALA A 284 7.69 4.37 -8.08
N SER A 285 6.81 4.35 -9.10
CA SER A 285 6.39 5.54 -9.85
C SER A 285 5.12 6.20 -9.34
N SER A 286 4.24 5.45 -8.65
CA SER A 286 2.93 5.93 -8.23
C SER A 286 2.54 5.53 -6.81
N PHE A 287 3.39 4.76 -6.12
CA PHE A 287 3.12 4.15 -4.81
C PHE A 287 1.83 3.31 -4.75
N GLU A 288 1.28 2.94 -5.91
CA GLU A 288 0.19 1.97 -5.99
C GLU A 288 0.70 0.59 -5.56
N GLY A 289 0.09 0.03 -4.53
CA GLY A 289 0.49 -1.26 -3.96
C GLY A 289 -0.65 -2.26 -3.78
N LEU A 290 -1.93 -1.84 -3.85
CA LEU A 290 -3.09 -2.68 -3.53
C LEU A 290 -3.16 -3.95 -4.38
N SER A 291 -3.05 -3.82 -5.71
CA SER A 291 -3.08 -4.97 -6.61
C SER A 291 -1.92 -5.93 -6.35
N SER A 292 -0.72 -5.42 -6.11
CA SER A 292 0.46 -6.22 -5.83
C SER A 292 0.36 -6.93 -4.48
N ALA A 293 -0.23 -6.26 -3.48
CA ALA A 293 -0.48 -6.81 -2.15
C ALA A 293 -1.43 -8.01 -2.22
N MET A 294 -2.62 -7.82 -2.78
CA MET A 294 -3.62 -8.89 -2.96
C MET A 294 -3.08 -10.04 -3.81
N TYR A 295 -2.42 -9.72 -4.94
CA TYR A 295 -1.83 -10.74 -5.82
C TYR A 295 -0.77 -11.58 -5.10
N SER A 296 0.13 -10.95 -4.34
CA SER A 296 1.17 -11.68 -3.60
C SER A 296 0.59 -12.58 -2.51
N GLY A 297 -0.47 -12.11 -1.82
CA GLY A 297 -1.21 -12.92 -0.84
C GLY A 297 -1.75 -14.20 -1.45
N LYS A 298 -2.46 -14.09 -2.59
CA LYS A 298 -2.97 -15.25 -3.33
C LYS A 298 -1.86 -16.20 -3.77
N MET A 299 -0.79 -15.67 -4.35
CA MET A 299 0.32 -16.51 -4.86
C MET A 299 1.02 -17.29 -3.74
N LEU A 300 1.14 -16.70 -2.55
CA LEU A 300 1.70 -17.43 -1.41
C LEU A 300 0.71 -18.49 -0.89
N ALA A 301 -0.58 -18.17 -0.80
CA ALA A 301 -1.61 -19.12 -0.41
C ALA A 301 -1.64 -20.34 -1.34
N ASP A 302 -1.58 -20.14 -2.67
CA ASP A 302 -1.50 -21.23 -3.65
C ASP A 302 -0.22 -22.09 -3.48
N ALA A 303 0.90 -21.43 -3.15
CA ALA A 303 2.15 -22.16 -2.90
C ALA A 303 2.07 -23.06 -1.66
N PHE A 304 1.40 -22.62 -0.59
CA PHE A 304 1.11 -23.40 0.60
C PHE A 304 0.09 -24.51 0.34
N ALA A 305 -1.01 -24.20 -0.35
CA ALA A 305 -2.07 -25.15 -0.70
C ALA A 305 -1.51 -26.35 -1.49
N ALA A 306 -0.52 -26.10 -2.36
CA ALA A 306 0.16 -27.16 -3.10
C ALA A 306 1.09 -28.05 -2.24
N GLY A 307 1.23 -27.78 -0.93
CA GLY A 307 1.94 -28.60 0.05
C GLY A 307 3.47 -28.61 -0.12
N GLY A 308 4.14 -29.36 0.75
CA GLY A 308 5.59 -29.54 0.75
C GLY A 308 6.28 -28.77 1.88
N ASN A 309 7.61 -28.88 1.98
CA ASN A 309 8.42 -28.18 2.96
C ASN A 309 8.59 -26.69 2.58
N CYS A 310 9.10 -25.89 3.52
CA CYS A 310 9.31 -24.45 3.34
C CYS A 310 10.09 -24.09 2.06
N ASP A 311 11.16 -24.82 1.74
CA ASP A 311 11.95 -24.55 0.54
C ASP A 311 11.17 -24.73 -0.76
N ARG A 312 10.28 -25.74 -0.81
CA ARG A 312 9.42 -25.99 -1.96
C ARG A 312 8.37 -24.91 -2.09
N ILE A 313 7.77 -24.46 -0.98
CA ILE A 313 6.83 -23.34 -0.92
C ILE A 313 7.52 -22.05 -1.38
N GLN A 314 8.71 -21.74 -0.85
CA GLN A 314 9.52 -20.58 -1.25
C GLN A 314 9.83 -20.57 -2.74
N ARG A 315 10.24 -21.69 -3.30
CA ARG A 315 10.53 -21.80 -4.75
C ARG A 315 9.30 -21.55 -5.60
N ARG A 316 8.13 -22.13 -5.23
CA ARG A 316 6.86 -21.90 -5.95
C ARG A 316 6.44 -20.43 -5.86
N TYR A 317 6.45 -19.85 -4.68
CA TYR A 317 6.09 -18.45 -4.47
C TYR A 317 7.01 -17.49 -5.22
N ARG A 318 8.31 -17.73 -5.17
CA ARG A 318 9.29 -16.96 -5.95
C ARG A 318 9.06 -17.09 -7.46
N LYS A 319 8.68 -18.26 -7.96
CA LYS A 319 8.35 -18.50 -9.37
C LYS A 319 7.08 -17.76 -9.77
N SER A 320 5.98 -17.90 -9.01
CA SER A 320 4.68 -17.29 -9.32
C SER A 320 4.69 -15.76 -9.27
N THR A 321 5.55 -15.15 -8.43
CA THR A 321 5.72 -13.70 -8.37
C THR A 321 6.74 -13.13 -9.38
N ARG A 322 7.32 -13.93 -10.27
CA ARG A 322 8.32 -13.45 -11.25
C ARG A 322 7.77 -12.37 -12.18
N SER A 323 6.58 -12.59 -12.73
CA SER A 323 5.91 -11.63 -13.61
C SER A 323 5.58 -10.31 -12.89
N LEU A 324 5.13 -10.38 -11.63
CA LEU A 324 4.89 -9.22 -10.80
C LEU A 324 6.18 -8.40 -10.60
N ARG A 325 7.29 -9.05 -10.24
CA ARG A 325 8.58 -8.38 -10.06
C ARG A 325 9.06 -7.71 -11.35
N LEU A 326 8.90 -8.35 -12.49
CA LEU A 326 9.24 -7.77 -13.80
C LEU A 326 8.36 -6.55 -14.10
N LYS A 327 7.04 -6.65 -13.92
CA LYS A 327 6.10 -5.54 -14.09
C LYS A 327 6.47 -4.34 -13.21
N LEU A 328 6.79 -4.59 -11.94
CA LEU A 328 7.18 -3.53 -11.00
C LEU A 328 8.54 -2.92 -11.38
N ARG A 329 9.47 -3.71 -11.90
CA ARG A 329 10.74 -3.22 -12.42
C ARG A 329 10.55 -2.28 -13.61
N LEU A 330 9.66 -2.61 -14.54
CA LEU A 330 9.28 -1.71 -15.65
C LEU A 330 8.66 -0.40 -15.14
N LYS A 331 7.82 -0.46 -14.09
CA LYS A 331 7.31 0.75 -13.44
C LYS A 331 8.42 1.59 -12.79
N SER A 332 9.51 0.98 -12.32
CA SER A 332 10.68 1.73 -11.81
C SER A 332 11.41 2.49 -12.93
N VAL A 333 11.49 1.92 -14.13
CA VAL A 333 12.02 2.64 -15.31
C VAL A 333 11.09 3.79 -15.70
N LYS A 334 9.76 3.56 -15.73
CA LYS A 334 8.77 4.62 -15.96
C LYS A 334 8.92 5.77 -14.96
N ARG A 335 9.26 5.50 -13.70
CA ARG A 335 9.53 6.53 -12.69
C ARG A 335 10.65 7.48 -13.16
N ILE A 336 11.74 6.95 -13.70
CA ILE A 336 12.89 7.78 -14.17
C ILE A 336 12.40 8.78 -15.21
N LEU A 337 11.57 8.35 -16.16
CA LEU A 337 11.02 9.22 -17.20
C LEU A 337 10.05 10.25 -16.67
N LEU A 338 9.15 9.88 -15.74
CA LEU A 338 8.14 10.79 -15.23
C LEU A 338 8.69 11.76 -14.18
N CYS A 339 9.65 11.35 -13.36
CA CYS A 339 10.22 12.22 -12.33
C CYS A 339 11.32 13.15 -12.88
N ASN A 340 11.91 12.85 -14.04
CA ASN A 340 12.82 13.78 -14.71
C ASN A 340 12.01 14.92 -15.37
N PRO A 341 12.30 16.20 -15.06
CA PRO A 341 11.52 17.34 -15.55
C PRO A 341 11.52 17.49 -17.08
N PHE A 342 12.63 17.14 -17.74
CA PHE A 342 12.76 17.26 -19.19
C PHE A 342 11.94 16.21 -19.93
N THR A 343 12.10 14.95 -19.59
CA THR A 343 11.34 13.86 -20.25
C THR A 343 9.85 13.94 -19.93
N ARG A 344 9.48 14.32 -18.72
CA ARG A 344 8.07 14.58 -18.34
C ARG A 344 7.48 15.70 -19.19
N TYR A 345 8.20 16.81 -19.38
CA TYR A 345 7.77 17.91 -20.22
C TYR A 345 7.49 17.46 -21.65
N LEU A 346 8.39 16.70 -22.26
CA LEU A 346 8.20 16.16 -23.61
C LEU A 346 6.96 15.26 -23.70
N ILE A 347 6.78 14.35 -22.74
CA ILE A 347 5.61 13.48 -22.65
C ILE A 347 4.32 14.29 -22.54
N MET A 348 4.27 15.26 -21.66
CA MET A 348 3.08 16.08 -21.46
C MET A 348 2.80 16.99 -22.64
N LYS A 349 3.85 17.58 -23.26
CA LYS A 349 3.71 18.47 -24.43
C LYS A 349 3.23 17.71 -25.65
N SER A 350 3.62 16.46 -25.84
CA SER A 350 3.16 15.63 -26.97
C SER A 350 1.65 15.43 -27.00
N GLY A 351 0.97 15.52 -25.87
CA GLY A 351 -0.46 15.29 -25.77
C GLY A 351 -0.92 13.87 -26.10
N ILE A 352 0.00 12.91 -26.30
CA ILE A 352 -0.35 11.51 -26.61
C ILE A 352 -1.23 10.94 -25.51
N GLN A 353 -2.36 10.35 -25.87
CA GLN A 353 -3.39 9.80 -24.96
C GLN A 353 -4.03 10.84 -24.02
N SER A 354 -3.79 12.14 -24.20
CA SER A 354 -4.48 13.17 -23.42
C SER A 354 -5.92 13.32 -23.88
N ILE A 355 -6.81 13.66 -22.94
CA ILE A 355 -8.17 14.10 -23.20
C ILE A 355 -8.28 15.60 -22.99
N ARG A 356 -9.25 16.23 -23.66
CA ARG A 356 -9.52 17.67 -23.48
C ARG A 356 -10.90 17.83 -22.84
N PRO A 357 -10.98 18.28 -21.58
CA PRO A 357 -12.27 18.60 -20.96
C PRO A 357 -12.96 19.72 -21.71
N TYR A 358 -14.26 19.58 -21.98
CA TYR A 358 -15.08 20.68 -22.54
C TYR A 358 -15.11 21.83 -21.54
N GLY A 359 -14.99 23.07 -22.01
CA GLY A 359 -15.04 24.29 -21.17
C GLY A 359 -13.74 24.66 -20.46
N LYS A 360 -12.69 23.86 -20.55
CA LYS A 360 -11.32 24.23 -20.11
C LYS A 360 -10.43 24.55 -21.32
N ASN A 361 -10.92 25.49 -22.14
CA ASN A 361 -10.07 26.09 -23.18
C ASN A 361 -9.23 27.20 -22.53
N LYS A 362 -8.00 26.82 -22.11
CA LYS A 362 -6.84 27.72 -22.29
C LYS A 362 -5.57 27.04 -21.80
#